data_7d964e852a343773d40172f40ac3f45c
#
_entry.id   7d964e852a343773d40172f40ac3f45c
#
_cell.length_a   1.000
_cell.length_b   1.000
_cell.length_c   1.000
_cell.angle_alpha   90.00
_cell.angle_beta   90.00
_cell.angle_gamma   90.00
#
_symmetry.space_group_name_H-M   'P 1'
#
loop_
_entity.id
_entity.type
_entity.pdbx_description
1 polymer ?
#
loop_
_entity_poly.entity_id
_entity_poly.type
_entity_poly.pdbx_seq_one_letter_code
_entity_poly.pdbx_strand_id
1 'polypeptide(L)'
;KSNDKFANLRGLKIFNPENVKTYFNIFKFNVDDLLLFYVGSCAQKQSALFSIRDTKNILAQSIHDYFQLNISPGEEEHDFIIKWMKEFEVGDNFKLEIISGEAYQFIISIVNSETHLADMGMGSVQIMSIILRLACAIKKTKYTVYETGSYISDDKIIDYGPNFEVRKSNIVIMVEEPELNLHPALQSKLAYLFHEVYVNFNISFLIETHSEYLIRNTQLIVKESEYEVSPNVNPFCVIYFDQESKKWGMNYRGDGKFIEEFGSGFFNETRNIIKQMM
;
A
#
# COMPACT_ATOMS: atom_id res chain seq x y z
N LYS A 1 7.05 -31.04 1.00
CA LYS A 1 5.91 -30.53 1.82
C LYS A 1 5.87 -29.00 1.94
N SER A 2 6.78 -28.23 1.27
CA SER A 2 6.85 -26.77 1.32
C SER A 2 6.10 -26.04 0.17
N ASN A 3 5.48 -26.76 -0.76
CA ASN A 3 4.88 -26.17 -1.96
C ASN A 3 3.40 -25.76 -1.80
N ASP A 4 2.72 -26.13 -0.72
CA ASP A 4 1.27 -25.91 -0.60
C ASP A 4 0.88 -24.55 0.00
N LYS A 5 1.79 -23.84 0.68
CA LYS A 5 1.49 -22.51 1.25
C LYS A 5 1.31 -21.41 0.18
N PHE A 6 1.88 -21.57 -1.00
CA PHE A 6 1.72 -20.63 -2.13
C PHE A 6 0.50 -20.92 -3.01
N ALA A 7 -0.16 -22.06 -2.84
CA ALA A 7 -1.33 -22.45 -3.65
C ALA A 7 -2.58 -21.57 -3.36
N ASN A 8 -2.62 -20.85 -2.24
CA ASN A 8 -3.74 -19.98 -1.89
C ASN A 8 -3.64 -18.56 -2.51
N LEU A 9 -2.57 -18.24 -3.23
CA LEU A 9 -2.44 -17.01 -4.02
C LEU A 9 -3.09 -17.13 -5.42
N ARG A 10 -4.16 -17.92 -5.55
CA ARG A 10 -4.85 -18.21 -6.84
C ARG A 10 -5.50 -17.01 -7.54
N GLY A 11 -5.35 -15.81 -7.03
CA GLY A 11 -5.82 -14.57 -7.70
C GLY A 11 -4.74 -13.79 -8.47
N LEU A 12 -3.47 -14.05 -8.22
CA LEU A 12 -2.34 -13.32 -8.83
C LEU A 12 -1.91 -13.96 -10.15
N LYS A 13 -2.58 -13.60 -11.26
CA LYS A 13 -2.24 -14.09 -12.61
C LYS A 13 -0.93 -13.54 -13.19
N ILE A 14 -0.21 -12.67 -12.49
CA ILE A 14 0.91 -11.88 -13.06
C ILE A 14 2.29 -12.34 -12.58
N PHE A 15 2.38 -13.13 -11.51
CA PHE A 15 3.69 -13.53 -10.99
C PHE A 15 3.94 -15.04 -11.18
N ASN A 16 4.95 -15.35 -12.02
CA ASN A 16 5.55 -16.68 -12.02
C ASN A 16 6.11 -16.98 -10.61
N PRO A 17 5.75 -18.12 -9.97
CA PRO A 17 6.20 -18.47 -8.63
C PRO A 17 7.72 -18.39 -8.41
N GLU A 18 8.52 -18.62 -9.45
CA GLU A 18 9.97 -18.48 -9.39
C GLU A 18 10.42 -17.02 -9.29
N ASN A 19 9.69 -16.09 -9.88
CA ASN A 19 9.98 -14.67 -9.78
C ASN A 19 9.64 -14.14 -8.37
N VAL A 20 8.54 -14.57 -7.77
CA VAL A 20 8.16 -14.21 -6.39
C VAL A 20 9.27 -14.60 -5.41
N LYS A 21 9.82 -15.81 -5.49
CA LYS A 21 10.95 -16.24 -4.65
C LYS A 21 12.18 -15.33 -4.81
N THR A 22 12.47 -14.89 -6.02
CA THR A 22 13.59 -13.99 -6.30
C THR A 22 13.38 -12.63 -5.65
N TYR A 23 12.17 -12.09 -5.71
CA TYR A 23 11.84 -10.82 -5.06
C TYR A 23 11.88 -10.91 -3.53
N PHE A 24 11.35 -11.96 -2.93
CA PHE A 24 11.43 -12.17 -1.47
C PHE A 24 12.88 -12.33 -0.99
N ASN A 25 13.74 -12.97 -1.78
CA ASN A 25 15.16 -13.08 -1.46
C ASN A 25 15.89 -11.72 -1.54
N ILE A 26 15.48 -10.83 -2.45
CA ILE A 26 16.02 -9.46 -2.53
C ILE A 26 15.66 -8.67 -1.27
N PHE A 27 14.44 -8.83 -0.76
CA PHE A 27 13.95 -8.10 0.41
C PHE A 27 14.34 -8.75 1.75
N LYS A 28 15.00 -9.91 1.76
CA LYS A 28 15.40 -10.64 2.99
C LYS A 28 14.25 -10.88 3.99
N PHE A 29 13.03 -11.07 3.51
CA PHE A 29 11.89 -11.38 4.36
C PHE A 29 11.94 -12.82 4.83
N ASN A 30 11.68 -13.03 6.13
CA ASN A 30 11.36 -14.35 6.63
C ASN A 30 9.89 -14.64 6.26
N VAL A 31 9.68 -15.59 5.37
CA VAL A 31 8.36 -15.90 4.79
C VAL A 31 7.37 -16.45 5.85
N ASP A 32 7.88 -16.97 6.95
CA ASP A 32 7.06 -17.61 7.98
C ASP A 32 6.25 -16.58 8.81
N ASP A 33 6.73 -15.33 8.89
CA ASP A 33 6.10 -14.25 9.68
C ASP A 33 5.54 -13.12 8.78
N LEU A 34 5.30 -13.40 7.50
CA LEU A 34 4.88 -12.40 6.52
C LEU A 34 3.36 -12.23 6.50
N LEU A 35 2.88 -11.03 6.80
CA LEU A 35 1.51 -10.60 6.53
C LEU A 35 1.48 -9.87 5.18
N LEU A 36 0.79 -10.45 4.22
CA LEU A 36 0.63 -9.89 2.88
C LEU A 36 -0.75 -9.26 2.71
N PHE A 37 -0.78 -7.98 2.38
CA PHE A 37 -1.98 -7.26 1.98
C PHE A 37 -1.93 -6.94 0.50
N TYR A 38 -3.10 -6.92 -0.13
CA TYR A 38 -3.24 -6.56 -1.54
C TYR A 38 -4.20 -5.38 -1.69
N VAL A 39 -3.80 -4.42 -2.52
CA VAL A 39 -4.59 -3.26 -2.95
C VAL A 39 -4.56 -3.21 -4.46
N GLY A 40 -5.61 -3.69 -5.10
CA GLY A 40 -5.77 -3.60 -6.54
C GLY A 40 -6.28 -2.24 -6.97
N SER A 41 -6.23 -1.97 -8.27
CA SER A 41 -6.79 -0.76 -8.86
C SER A 41 -8.32 -0.76 -8.74
N CYS A 42 -8.88 0.36 -8.25
CA CYS A 42 -10.33 0.57 -8.19
C CYS A 42 -10.86 1.12 -9.53
N ALA A 43 -11.04 0.24 -10.50
CA ALA A 43 -11.56 0.63 -11.82
C ALA A 43 -13.09 0.67 -11.90
N GLN A 44 -13.80 0.19 -10.86
CA GLN A 44 -15.26 0.05 -10.89
C GLN A 44 -15.96 1.18 -10.14
N LYS A 45 -17.10 1.62 -10.67
CA LYS A 45 -17.98 2.58 -9.99
C LYS A 45 -18.43 1.97 -8.67
N GLN A 46 -18.25 2.71 -7.60
CA GLN A 46 -18.63 2.30 -6.25
C GLN A 46 -20.11 2.63 -5.98
N SER A 47 -20.71 1.85 -5.07
CA SER A 47 -22.03 2.12 -4.55
C SER A 47 -21.96 3.06 -3.34
N ALA A 48 -23.03 3.81 -3.08
CA ALA A 48 -23.16 4.61 -1.85
C ALA A 48 -23.25 3.73 -0.58
N LEU A 49 -23.67 2.48 -0.74
CA LEU A 49 -23.73 1.47 0.32
C LEU A 49 -22.91 0.25 -0.08
N PHE A 50 -22.08 -0.23 0.83
CA PHE A 50 -21.26 -1.42 0.66
C PHE A 50 -21.83 -2.54 1.53
N SER A 51 -22.17 -3.68 0.94
CA SER A 51 -22.63 -4.83 1.73
C SER A 51 -21.53 -5.30 2.69
N ILE A 52 -21.90 -5.55 3.93
CA ILE A 52 -20.99 -6.14 4.95
C ILE A 52 -20.45 -7.50 4.49
N ARG A 53 -21.18 -8.19 3.61
CA ARG A 53 -20.80 -9.51 3.07
C ARG A 53 -19.99 -9.43 1.77
N ASP A 54 -19.70 -8.24 1.28
CA ASP A 54 -18.93 -8.08 0.04
C ASP A 54 -17.44 -8.33 0.29
N THR A 55 -17.01 -9.54 -0.02
CA THR A 55 -15.61 -9.98 0.10
C THR A 55 -14.77 -9.71 -1.15
N LYS A 56 -15.36 -9.12 -2.20
CA LYS A 56 -14.65 -8.85 -3.46
C LYS A 56 -14.26 -7.38 -3.61
N ASN A 57 -15.01 -6.49 -3.01
CA ASN A 57 -14.75 -5.05 -3.06
C ASN A 57 -13.70 -4.67 -2.02
N ILE A 58 -12.55 -4.18 -2.47
CA ILE A 58 -11.40 -3.83 -1.60
C ILE A 58 -11.76 -2.72 -0.62
N LEU A 59 -12.53 -1.72 -1.05
CA LEU A 59 -12.98 -0.65 -0.18
C LEU A 59 -13.93 -1.16 0.91
N ALA A 60 -14.90 -2.02 0.55
CA ALA A 60 -15.81 -2.65 1.52
C ALA A 60 -15.04 -3.47 2.55
N GLN A 61 -14.03 -4.24 2.12
CA GLN A 61 -13.16 -4.98 3.02
C GLN A 61 -12.35 -4.06 3.94
N SER A 62 -11.81 -2.96 3.41
CA SER A 62 -11.05 -2.00 4.22
C SER A 62 -11.92 -1.31 5.26
N ILE A 63 -13.17 -1.00 4.93
CA ILE A 63 -14.16 -0.48 5.88
C ILE A 63 -14.51 -1.53 6.94
N HIS A 64 -14.69 -2.78 6.52
CA HIS A 64 -14.92 -3.88 7.46
C HIS A 64 -13.76 -4.04 8.44
N ASP A 65 -12.52 -4.09 7.94
CA ASP A 65 -11.31 -4.18 8.76
C ASP A 65 -11.18 -2.99 9.72
N TYR A 66 -11.52 -1.77 9.29
CA TYR A 66 -11.53 -0.57 10.11
C TYR A 66 -12.42 -0.74 11.36
N PHE A 67 -13.65 -1.25 11.18
CA PHE A 67 -14.56 -1.52 12.29
C PHE A 67 -14.06 -2.68 13.18
N GLN A 68 -13.57 -3.76 12.58
CA GLN A 68 -13.05 -4.91 13.33
C GLN A 68 -11.84 -4.56 14.19
N LEU A 69 -11.00 -3.65 13.71
CA LEU A 69 -9.82 -3.17 14.43
C LEU A 69 -10.14 -2.07 15.44
N ASN A 70 -11.42 -1.66 15.56
CA ASN A 70 -11.90 -0.61 16.46
C ASN A 70 -11.08 0.68 16.36
N ILE A 71 -10.72 1.09 15.12
CA ILE A 71 -10.01 2.35 14.90
C ILE A 71 -10.96 3.50 15.24
N SER A 72 -10.55 4.37 16.15
CA SER A 72 -11.39 5.42 16.72
C SER A 72 -10.75 6.81 16.56
N PRO A 73 -11.54 7.89 16.53
CA PRO A 73 -11.04 9.25 16.53
C PRO A 73 -10.05 9.50 17.67
N GLY A 74 -8.91 10.15 17.36
CA GLY A 74 -7.82 10.40 18.30
C GLY A 74 -6.77 9.30 18.37
N GLU A 75 -6.94 8.20 17.65
CA GLU A 75 -5.88 7.22 17.45
C GLU A 75 -5.00 7.61 16.24
N GLU A 76 -3.75 7.19 16.28
CA GLU A 76 -2.75 7.48 15.23
C GLU A 76 -3.22 7.07 13.82
N GLU A 77 -3.90 5.93 13.72
CA GLU A 77 -4.44 5.42 12.46
C GLU A 77 -5.56 6.30 11.91
N HIS A 78 -6.42 6.83 12.79
CA HIS A 78 -7.47 7.74 12.40
C HIS A 78 -6.88 9.09 11.96
N ASP A 79 -5.92 9.62 12.71
CA ASP A 79 -5.23 10.87 12.38
C ASP A 79 -4.43 10.74 11.08
N PHE A 80 -3.84 9.57 10.82
CA PHE A 80 -3.20 9.23 9.55
C PHE A 80 -4.21 9.34 8.38
N ILE A 81 -5.42 8.78 8.53
CA ILE A 81 -6.46 8.87 7.49
C ILE A 81 -6.80 10.34 7.23
N ILE A 82 -7.09 11.12 8.28
CA ILE A 82 -7.44 12.55 8.17
C ILE A 82 -6.33 13.35 7.49
N LYS A 83 -5.08 13.14 7.88
CA LYS A 83 -3.91 13.79 7.28
C LYS A 83 -3.87 13.56 5.77
N TRP A 84 -3.90 12.30 5.37
CA TRP A 84 -3.72 11.95 3.96
C TRP A 84 -4.96 12.22 3.11
N MET A 85 -6.17 12.20 3.67
CA MET A 85 -7.36 12.73 3.01
C MET A 85 -7.18 14.19 2.59
N LYS A 86 -6.69 15.02 3.51
CA LYS A 86 -6.42 16.45 3.25
C LYS A 86 -5.33 16.62 2.20
N GLU A 87 -4.23 15.88 2.33
CA GLU A 87 -3.13 15.91 1.36
C GLU A 87 -3.59 15.55 -0.06
N PHE A 88 -4.48 14.57 -0.20
CA PHE A 88 -5.05 14.18 -1.49
C PHE A 88 -6.30 14.97 -1.90
N GLU A 89 -6.65 16.02 -1.15
CA GLU A 89 -7.78 16.91 -1.47
C GLU A 89 -9.13 16.17 -1.57
N VAL A 90 -9.28 15.09 -0.79
CA VAL A 90 -10.53 14.32 -0.73
C VAL A 90 -11.55 14.99 0.18
N GLY A 91 -11.11 15.53 1.31
CA GLY A 91 -11.98 16.20 2.28
C GLY A 91 -11.30 16.48 3.60
N ASP A 92 -12.06 17.07 4.53
CA ASP A 92 -11.53 17.49 5.84
C ASP A 92 -11.70 16.41 6.91
N ASN A 93 -12.75 15.59 6.78
CA ASN A 93 -13.10 14.54 7.72
C ASN A 93 -13.94 13.45 7.02
N PHE A 94 -14.12 12.34 7.70
CA PHE A 94 -14.95 11.24 7.20
C PHE A 94 -15.78 10.63 8.33
N LYS A 95 -16.84 9.92 7.93
CA LYS A 95 -17.70 9.17 8.81
C LYS A 95 -18.01 7.82 8.18
N LEU A 96 -17.80 6.76 8.92
CA LEU A 96 -18.20 5.41 8.54
C LEU A 96 -19.38 4.97 9.40
N GLU A 97 -20.46 4.56 8.77
CA GLU A 97 -21.68 4.13 9.43
C GLU A 97 -22.09 2.73 9.00
N ILE A 98 -22.72 2.00 9.91
CA ILE A 98 -23.37 0.72 9.63
C ILE A 98 -24.87 0.98 9.51
N ILE A 99 -25.41 0.73 8.31
CA ILE A 99 -26.83 0.94 8.03
C ILE A 99 -27.56 -0.39 8.21
N SER A 100 -28.52 -0.39 9.16
CA SER A 100 -29.37 -1.55 9.46
C SER A 100 -28.63 -2.86 9.75
N GLY A 101 -27.34 -2.81 10.07
CA GLY A 101 -26.51 -4.00 10.31
C GLY A 101 -26.18 -4.79 9.04
N GLU A 102 -26.48 -4.28 7.84
CA GLU A 102 -26.29 -5.00 6.58
C GLU A 102 -25.34 -4.32 5.59
N ALA A 103 -25.12 -3.02 5.75
CA ALA A 103 -24.30 -2.25 4.83
C ALA A 103 -23.45 -1.20 5.55
N TYR A 104 -22.32 -0.87 4.96
CA TYR A 104 -21.49 0.28 5.32
C TYR A 104 -21.80 1.46 4.45
N GLN A 105 -21.77 2.65 5.02
CA GLN A 105 -21.84 3.94 4.35
C GLN A 105 -20.58 4.73 4.62
N PHE A 106 -20.01 5.37 3.58
CA PHE A 106 -18.83 6.20 3.69
C PHE A 106 -19.16 7.64 3.27
N ILE A 107 -19.17 8.53 4.25
CA ILE A 107 -19.48 9.95 4.09
C ILE A 107 -18.17 10.74 4.23
N ILE A 108 -17.98 11.70 3.34
CA ILE A 108 -16.86 12.66 3.35
C ILE A 108 -17.41 14.02 3.71
N SER A 109 -16.77 14.69 4.68
CA SER A 109 -17.09 16.07 5.04
C SER A 109 -16.11 17.02 4.36
N ILE A 110 -16.65 18.01 3.65
CA ILE A 110 -15.90 19.06 2.93
C ILE A 110 -16.45 20.41 3.37
N VAL A 111 -15.68 21.19 4.15
CA VAL A 111 -16.05 22.50 4.71
C VAL A 111 -17.41 22.43 5.41
N ASN A 112 -18.51 22.75 4.73
CA ASN A 112 -19.88 22.82 5.27
C ASN A 112 -20.83 21.83 4.58
N SER A 113 -20.34 20.84 3.88
CA SER A 113 -21.14 19.85 3.17
C SER A 113 -20.68 18.43 3.47
N GLU A 114 -21.62 17.50 3.37
CA GLU A 114 -21.34 16.07 3.41
C GLU A 114 -21.74 15.44 2.09
N THR A 115 -20.96 14.50 1.62
CA THR A 115 -21.23 13.75 0.39
C THR A 115 -20.79 12.30 0.55
N HIS A 116 -21.41 11.39 -0.19
CA HIS A 116 -20.95 10.01 -0.22
C HIS A 116 -19.65 9.90 -1.01
N LEU A 117 -18.72 9.08 -0.53
CA LEU A 117 -17.49 8.80 -1.28
C LEU A 117 -17.79 8.30 -2.70
N ALA A 118 -18.89 7.55 -2.89
CA ALA A 118 -19.32 7.04 -4.18
C ALA A 118 -19.74 8.13 -5.18
N ASP A 119 -20.17 9.30 -4.69
CA ASP A 119 -20.57 10.44 -5.52
C ASP A 119 -19.37 11.33 -5.89
N MET A 120 -18.21 11.06 -5.35
CA MET A 120 -16.94 11.71 -5.67
C MET A 120 -16.31 11.10 -6.93
N GLY A 121 -15.25 11.73 -7.41
CA GLY A 121 -14.46 11.17 -8.52
C GLY A 121 -13.80 9.84 -8.20
N MET A 122 -13.57 9.02 -9.23
CA MET A 122 -12.91 7.72 -9.07
C MET A 122 -11.54 7.80 -8.39
N GLY A 123 -10.81 8.91 -8.57
CA GLY A 123 -9.54 9.16 -7.89
C GLY A 123 -9.70 9.23 -6.37
N SER A 124 -10.76 9.87 -5.87
CA SER A 124 -11.05 9.93 -4.42
C SER A 124 -11.35 8.53 -3.86
N VAL A 125 -12.10 7.72 -4.60
CA VAL A 125 -12.39 6.33 -4.21
C VAL A 125 -11.11 5.50 -4.18
N GLN A 126 -10.27 5.60 -5.21
CA GLN A 126 -8.99 4.89 -5.30
C GLN A 126 -8.09 5.23 -4.11
N ILE A 127 -7.86 6.51 -3.88
CA ILE A 127 -6.94 6.93 -2.81
C ILE A 127 -7.49 6.60 -1.42
N MET A 128 -8.81 6.72 -1.18
CA MET A 128 -9.40 6.35 0.10
C MET A 128 -9.31 4.84 0.37
N SER A 129 -9.41 4.01 -0.67
CA SER A 129 -9.19 2.56 -0.55
C SER A 129 -7.76 2.26 -0.11
N ILE A 130 -6.77 2.97 -0.65
CA ILE A 130 -5.37 2.85 -0.27
C ILE A 130 -5.17 3.33 1.18
N ILE A 131 -5.60 4.55 1.51
CA ILE A 131 -5.41 5.15 2.84
C ILE A 131 -6.03 4.30 3.95
N LEU A 132 -7.27 3.82 3.77
CA LEU A 132 -7.91 2.94 4.76
C LEU A 132 -7.16 1.63 4.93
N ARG A 133 -6.70 1.03 3.83
CA ARG A 133 -5.94 -0.22 3.89
C ARG A 133 -4.61 -0.03 4.63
N LEU A 134 -3.93 1.10 4.39
CA LEU A 134 -2.72 1.46 5.11
C LEU A 134 -2.97 1.67 6.59
N ALA A 135 -4.02 2.40 6.96
CA ALA A 135 -4.39 2.60 8.37
C ALA A 135 -4.68 1.27 9.09
N CYS A 136 -5.40 0.36 8.45
CA CYS A 136 -5.63 -0.98 8.98
C CYS A 136 -4.32 -1.78 9.14
N ALA A 137 -3.40 -1.66 8.19
CA ALA A 137 -2.10 -2.30 8.29
C ALA A 137 -1.25 -1.70 9.42
N ILE A 138 -1.25 -0.37 9.57
CA ILE A 138 -0.59 0.33 10.67
C ILE A 138 -1.14 -0.17 12.03
N LYS A 139 -2.46 -0.26 12.18
CA LYS A 139 -3.06 -0.82 13.40
C LYS A 139 -2.56 -2.23 13.68
N LYS A 140 -2.43 -3.05 12.65
CA LYS A 140 -1.96 -4.45 12.78
C LYS A 140 -0.49 -4.55 13.19
N THR A 141 0.37 -3.54 12.91
CA THR A 141 1.76 -3.54 13.41
C THR A 141 1.85 -3.48 14.93
N LYS A 142 0.81 -2.95 15.60
CA LYS A 142 0.73 -2.82 17.05
C LYS A 142 0.30 -4.11 17.73
N TYR A 143 -0.32 -5.03 17.00
CA TYR A 143 -0.63 -6.35 17.52
C TYR A 143 0.62 -7.22 17.44
N THR A 144 1.29 -7.34 18.55
CA THR A 144 2.39 -8.28 18.69
C THR A 144 1.80 -9.69 18.67
N VAL A 145 2.17 -10.50 17.71
CA VAL A 145 1.88 -11.93 17.74
C VAL A 145 2.78 -12.50 18.81
N TYR A 146 2.22 -12.76 19.98
CA TYR A 146 2.87 -13.59 20.97
C TYR A 146 2.76 -15.03 20.45
N GLU A 147 3.82 -15.60 19.93
CA GLU A 147 3.95 -17.05 19.94
C GLU A 147 4.07 -17.48 21.39
N THR A 148 2.95 -17.51 22.08
CA THR A 148 2.89 -18.24 23.33
C THR A 148 2.97 -19.70 22.95
N GLY A 149 4.01 -20.39 23.40
CA GLY A 149 4.00 -21.86 23.49
C GLY A 149 2.93 -22.38 24.45
N SER A 150 1.86 -21.64 24.66
CA SER A 150 0.71 -22.03 25.46
C SER A 150 -0.29 -22.73 24.55
N TYR A 151 -0.30 -24.03 24.64
CA TYR A 151 -1.43 -24.85 24.21
C TYR A 151 -2.53 -24.70 25.25
N ILE A 152 -3.72 -24.30 24.83
CA ILE A 152 -4.92 -24.51 25.64
C ILE A 152 -5.27 -25.99 25.50
N SER A 153 -4.92 -26.77 26.50
CA SER A 153 -5.41 -28.11 26.68
C SER A 153 -6.24 -28.11 27.96
N ASP A 154 -7.50 -28.48 27.84
CA ASP A 154 -8.43 -28.70 28.94
C ASP A 154 -8.53 -27.56 29.96
N ASP A 155 -8.88 -26.33 29.48
CA ASP A 155 -9.11 -25.12 30.29
C ASP A 155 -7.95 -24.67 31.20
N LYS A 156 -6.73 -25.12 30.93
CA LYS A 156 -5.53 -24.62 31.64
C LYS A 156 -4.54 -23.97 30.68
N ILE A 157 -4.19 -22.73 31.03
CA ILE A 157 -3.08 -22.00 30.39
C ILE A 157 -1.77 -22.55 31.00
N ILE A 158 -0.95 -23.19 30.18
CA ILE A 158 0.40 -23.63 30.58
C ILE A 158 1.37 -22.54 30.16
N ASP A 159 1.95 -21.83 31.14
CA ASP A 159 2.95 -20.80 30.95
C ASP A 159 4.36 -21.43 30.90
N TYR A 160 5.07 -21.25 29.77
CA TYR A 160 6.42 -21.81 29.55
C TYR A 160 7.57 -20.89 29.93
N GLY A 161 7.35 -19.84 30.72
CA GLY A 161 8.44 -19.06 31.31
C GLY A 161 9.03 -17.93 30.39
N PRO A 162 10.08 -17.23 30.82
CA PRO A 162 10.43 -15.86 30.39
C PRO A 162 11.24 -15.72 29.09
N ASN A 163 11.29 -16.69 28.20
CA ASN A 163 11.99 -16.59 26.91
C ASN A 163 11.02 -16.28 25.76
N PHE A 164 10.31 -15.15 25.86
CA PHE A 164 9.44 -14.69 24.79
C PHE A 164 10.22 -13.82 23.82
N GLU A 165 10.51 -14.31 22.62
CA GLU A 165 10.86 -13.44 21.50
C GLU A 165 9.58 -12.81 20.95
N VAL A 166 9.48 -11.50 21.13
CA VAL A 166 8.45 -10.68 20.49
C VAL A 166 8.79 -10.60 19.00
N ARG A 167 8.16 -11.42 18.17
CA ARG A 167 8.31 -11.32 16.72
C ARG A 167 7.38 -10.25 16.19
N LYS A 168 7.94 -9.15 15.68
CA LYS A 168 7.17 -8.20 14.87
C LYS A 168 6.85 -8.87 13.54
N SER A 169 5.56 -8.91 13.19
CA SER A 169 5.14 -9.37 11.88
C SER A 169 5.71 -8.45 10.80
N ASN A 170 6.36 -9.02 9.79
CA ASN A 170 6.77 -8.28 8.61
C ASN A 170 5.53 -8.05 7.73
N ILE A 171 5.10 -6.81 7.60
CA ILE A 171 3.95 -6.47 6.75
C ILE A 171 4.48 -6.01 5.39
N VAL A 172 3.98 -6.63 4.34
CA VAL A 172 4.19 -6.22 2.96
C VAL A 172 2.85 -5.93 2.31
N ILE A 173 2.73 -4.78 1.68
CA ILE A 173 1.54 -4.38 0.95
C ILE A 173 1.86 -4.37 -0.55
N MET A 174 1.12 -5.18 -1.31
CA MET A 174 1.17 -5.17 -2.76
C MET A 174 0.14 -4.16 -3.26
N VAL A 175 0.56 -3.22 -4.09
CA VAL A 175 -0.30 -2.18 -4.65
C VAL A 175 -0.17 -2.18 -6.17
N GLU A 176 -1.30 -2.32 -6.86
CA GLU A 176 -1.36 -2.21 -8.33
C GLU A 176 -1.92 -0.86 -8.74
N GLU A 177 -1.23 -0.19 -9.65
CA GLU A 177 -1.61 1.07 -10.28
C GLU A 177 -2.22 2.10 -9.27
N PRO A 178 -1.51 2.46 -8.19
CA PRO A 178 -2.04 3.39 -7.19
C PRO A 178 -2.38 4.77 -7.76
N GLU A 179 -1.77 5.11 -8.89
CA GLU A 179 -1.99 6.36 -9.62
C GLU A 179 -3.27 6.40 -10.45
N LEU A 180 -3.96 5.28 -10.63
CA LEU A 180 -5.13 5.19 -11.50
C LEU A 180 -6.20 6.21 -11.09
N ASN A 181 -6.73 6.95 -12.07
CA ASN A 181 -7.71 8.02 -11.89
C ASN A 181 -7.25 9.24 -11.08
N LEU A 182 -5.97 9.33 -10.69
CA LEU A 182 -5.42 10.49 -9.99
C LEU A 182 -4.88 11.54 -10.97
N HIS A 183 -5.11 12.81 -10.65
CA HIS A 183 -4.44 13.91 -11.35
C HIS A 183 -2.91 13.83 -11.10
N PRO A 184 -2.05 14.19 -12.08
CA PRO A 184 -0.60 14.14 -11.96
C PRO A 184 -0.02 14.74 -10.68
N ALA A 185 -0.56 15.87 -10.21
CA ALA A 185 -0.14 16.48 -8.96
C ALA A 185 -0.40 15.59 -7.73
N LEU A 186 -1.48 14.79 -7.75
CA LEU A 186 -1.80 13.84 -6.68
C LEU A 186 -0.97 12.57 -6.81
N GLN A 187 -0.66 12.12 -8.03
CA GLN A 187 0.25 10.98 -8.24
C GLN A 187 1.62 11.25 -7.61
N SER A 188 2.09 12.49 -7.64
CA SER A 188 3.34 12.90 -6.99
C SER A 188 3.36 12.65 -5.48
N LYS A 189 2.21 12.76 -4.81
CA LYS A 189 2.09 12.57 -3.36
C LYS A 189 2.15 11.11 -2.93
N LEU A 190 1.91 10.15 -3.84
CA LEU A 190 1.93 8.72 -3.53
C LEU A 190 3.30 8.24 -3.00
N ALA A 191 4.40 8.74 -3.58
CA ALA A 191 5.73 8.37 -3.13
C ALA A 191 5.98 8.78 -1.67
N TYR A 192 5.50 9.96 -1.28
CA TYR A 192 5.61 10.45 0.10
C TYR A 192 4.71 9.66 1.05
N LEU A 193 3.50 9.29 0.64
CA LEU A 193 2.59 8.44 1.41
C LEU A 193 3.26 7.09 1.75
N PHE A 194 3.76 6.39 0.74
CA PHE A 194 4.38 5.08 0.94
C PHE A 194 5.69 5.18 1.72
N HIS A 195 6.49 6.22 1.47
CA HIS A 195 7.72 6.46 2.21
C HIS A 195 7.46 6.75 3.69
N GLU A 196 6.47 7.58 4.02
CA GLU A 196 6.09 7.85 5.40
C GLU A 196 5.67 6.58 6.14
N VAL A 197 4.84 5.75 5.50
CA VAL A 197 4.39 4.48 6.11
C VAL A 197 5.55 3.51 6.30
N TYR A 198 6.47 3.45 5.34
CA TYR A 198 7.69 2.63 5.48
C TYR A 198 8.55 3.08 6.66
N VAL A 199 8.85 4.38 6.74
CA VAL A 199 9.76 4.93 7.77
C VAL A 199 9.16 4.84 9.17
N ASN A 200 7.88 5.21 9.31
CA ASN A 200 7.27 5.34 10.62
C ASN A 200 6.73 4.01 11.18
N PHE A 201 6.31 3.09 10.30
CA PHE A 201 5.62 1.87 10.71
C PHE A 201 6.31 0.58 10.28
N ASN A 202 7.45 0.69 9.58
CA ASN A 202 8.21 -0.46 9.07
C ASN A 202 7.35 -1.41 8.20
N ILE A 203 6.44 -0.83 7.40
CA ILE A 203 5.63 -1.55 6.42
C ILE A 203 6.32 -1.43 5.06
N SER A 204 6.59 -2.56 4.43
CA SER A 204 7.21 -2.61 3.11
C SER A 204 6.16 -2.67 1.99
N PHE A 205 6.55 -2.24 0.81
CA PHE A 205 5.67 -2.18 -0.35
C PHE A 205 6.25 -2.92 -1.55
N LEU A 206 5.36 -3.56 -2.31
CA LEU A 206 5.61 -3.98 -3.67
C LEU A 206 4.60 -3.25 -4.56
N ILE A 207 5.06 -2.27 -5.33
CA ILE A 207 4.20 -1.37 -6.09
C ILE A 207 4.42 -1.62 -7.58
N GLU A 208 3.34 -1.93 -8.31
CA GLU A 208 3.30 -1.88 -9.76
C GLU A 208 2.76 -0.51 -10.17
N THR A 209 3.48 0.20 -11.04
CA THR A 209 3.08 1.55 -11.46
C THR A 209 3.55 1.88 -12.86
N HIS A 210 2.75 2.68 -13.56
CA HIS A 210 3.10 3.34 -14.81
C HIS A 210 3.29 4.86 -14.64
N SER A 211 3.27 5.36 -13.41
CA SER A 211 3.37 6.79 -13.12
C SER A 211 4.80 7.30 -13.13
N GLU A 212 5.12 8.15 -14.11
CA GLU A 212 6.35 8.93 -14.09
C GLU A 212 6.45 9.79 -12.82
N TYR A 213 5.33 10.38 -12.38
CA TYR A 213 5.29 11.27 -11.22
C TYR A 213 5.64 10.55 -9.93
N LEU A 214 5.11 9.34 -9.72
CA LEU A 214 5.45 8.51 -8.56
C LEU A 214 6.96 8.24 -8.56
N ILE A 215 7.50 7.73 -9.67
CA ILE A 215 8.93 7.38 -9.78
C ILE A 215 9.84 8.61 -9.64
N ARG A 216 9.49 9.75 -10.24
CA ARG A 216 10.27 11.00 -10.08
C ARG A 216 10.32 11.47 -8.63
N ASN A 217 9.22 11.29 -7.89
CA ASN A 217 9.21 11.69 -6.49
C ASN A 217 10.02 10.75 -5.59
N THR A 218 10.19 9.46 -5.92
CA THR A 218 11.17 8.62 -5.20
C THR A 218 12.58 9.16 -5.37
N GLN A 219 12.93 9.66 -6.58
CA GLN A 219 14.24 10.29 -6.81
C GLN A 219 14.43 11.57 -5.98
N LEU A 220 13.36 12.37 -5.83
CA LEU A 220 13.39 13.58 -5.02
C LEU A 220 13.56 13.23 -3.53
N ILE A 221 12.82 12.26 -3.02
CA ILE A 221 12.94 11.78 -1.63
C ILE A 221 14.37 11.28 -1.35
N VAL A 222 14.96 10.48 -2.25
CA VAL A 222 16.35 10.00 -2.09
C VAL A 222 17.33 11.16 -1.98
N LYS A 223 17.18 12.19 -2.83
CA LYS A 223 18.02 13.38 -2.80
C LYS A 223 17.85 14.19 -1.51
N GLU A 224 16.60 14.42 -1.08
CA GLU A 224 16.28 15.27 0.07
C GLU A 224 16.63 14.60 1.41
N SER A 225 16.51 13.28 1.47
CA SER A 225 16.79 12.51 2.69
C SER A 225 18.27 12.11 2.80
N GLU A 226 19.11 12.47 1.83
CA GLU A 226 20.53 12.08 1.77
C GLU A 226 20.78 10.57 1.98
N TYR A 227 19.84 9.74 1.50
CA TYR A 227 20.00 8.30 1.61
C TYR A 227 21.26 7.83 0.92
N GLU A 228 22.00 6.95 1.60
CA GLU A 228 23.13 6.28 0.97
C GLU A 228 22.67 5.52 -0.28
N VAL A 229 23.43 5.67 -1.36
CA VAL A 229 23.11 5.11 -2.69
C VAL A 229 23.26 3.58 -2.70
N SER A 230 23.77 3.00 -1.62
CA SER A 230 23.91 1.57 -1.47
C SER A 230 22.54 0.88 -1.51
N PRO A 231 22.33 -0.13 -2.37
CA PRO A 231 21.05 -0.86 -2.48
C PRO A 231 20.56 -1.47 -1.15
N ASN A 232 21.44 -1.58 -0.15
CA ASN A 232 21.10 -2.13 1.17
C ASN A 232 20.54 -1.08 2.14
N VAL A 233 20.68 0.20 1.84
CA VAL A 233 20.31 1.32 2.72
C VAL A 233 19.23 2.19 2.09
N ASN A 234 19.17 2.25 0.75
CA ASN A 234 18.13 2.99 0.04
C ASN A 234 16.77 2.30 0.24
N PRO A 235 15.73 3.01 0.74
CA PRO A 235 14.41 2.44 0.94
C PRO A 235 13.69 2.08 -0.37
N PHE A 236 14.16 2.60 -1.51
CA PHE A 236 13.56 2.35 -2.81
C PHE A 236 14.39 1.40 -3.66
N CYS A 237 13.71 0.40 -4.21
CA CYS A 237 14.24 -0.49 -5.24
C CYS A 237 13.31 -0.41 -6.45
N VAL A 238 13.80 0.11 -7.58
CA VAL A 238 13.02 0.24 -8.80
C VAL A 238 13.50 -0.78 -9.81
N ILE A 239 12.57 -1.58 -10.34
CA ILE A 239 12.83 -2.56 -11.38
C ILE A 239 12.00 -2.18 -12.59
N TYR A 240 12.65 -1.95 -13.71
CA TYR A 240 11.99 -1.62 -14.97
C TYR A 240 11.84 -2.86 -15.85
N PHE A 241 10.69 -3.00 -16.48
CA PHE A 241 10.38 -4.03 -17.45
C PHE A 241 10.09 -3.37 -18.81
N ASP A 242 10.78 -3.79 -19.87
CA ASP A 242 10.51 -3.30 -21.22
C ASP A 242 9.54 -4.22 -21.98
N GLN A 243 9.17 -3.78 -23.19
CA GLN A 243 8.27 -4.53 -24.07
C GLN A 243 8.86 -5.87 -24.54
N GLU A 244 10.18 -6.03 -24.52
CA GLU A 244 10.87 -7.27 -24.88
C GLU A 244 11.04 -8.20 -23.68
N SER A 245 10.35 -7.93 -22.56
CA SER A 245 10.46 -8.69 -21.30
C SER A 245 11.86 -8.66 -20.69
N LYS A 246 12.71 -7.74 -21.11
CA LYS A 246 13.96 -7.46 -20.44
C LYS A 246 13.68 -6.70 -19.16
N LYS A 247 14.41 -7.03 -18.11
CA LYS A 247 14.28 -6.36 -16.81
C LYS A 247 15.64 -5.93 -16.33
N TRP A 248 15.70 -4.75 -15.69
CA TRP A 248 16.89 -4.30 -14.99
C TRP A 248 16.54 -3.42 -13.80
N GLY A 249 17.43 -3.46 -12.80
CA GLY A 249 17.32 -2.56 -11.65
C GLY A 249 17.77 -1.15 -12.03
N MET A 250 17.06 -0.17 -11.50
CA MET A 250 17.39 1.25 -11.64
C MET A 250 18.13 1.68 -10.38
N ASN A 251 19.43 1.93 -10.49
CA ASN A 251 20.25 2.32 -9.36
C ASN A 251 20.26 3.84 -9.18
N TYR A 252 20.06 4.30 -7.95
CA TYR A 252 20.11 5.71 -7.63
C TYR A 252 21.55 6.23 -7.52
N ARG A 253 21.74 7.47 -7.93
CA ARG A 253 22.94 8.28 -7.67
C ARG A 253 22.73 9.15 -6.43
N GLY A 254 23.77 9.68 -5.85
CA GLY A 254 23.68 10.57 -4.69
C GLY A 254 22.88 11.86 -4.91
N ASP A 255 22.69 12.25 -6.17
CA ASP A 255 21.80 13.36 -6.55
C ASP A 255 20.32 12.94 -6.78
N GLY A 256 19.97 11.70 -6.44
CA GLY A 256 18.65 11.12 -6.61
C GLY A 256 18.32 10.65 -8.03
N LYS A 257 19.18 10.91 -9.02
CA LYS A 257 18.96 10.42 -10.39
C LYS A 257 19.30 8.95 -10.52
N PHE A 258 18.74 8.30 -11.52
CA PHE A 258 19.14 6.95 -11.88
C PHE A 258 20.45 6.94 -12.67
N ILE A 259 21.22 5.85 -12.54
CA ILE A 259 22.40 5.57 -13.35
C ILE A 259 21.94 5.07 -14.72
N GLU A 260 20.98 4.16 -14.73
CA GLU A 260 20.41 3.55 -15.92
C GLU A 260 19.34 4.46 -16.53
N GLU A 261 19.11 4.26 -17.82
CA GLU A 261 18.02 4.91 -18.55
C GLU A 261 16.83 3.94 -18.69
N PHE A 262 15.63 4.50 -18.64
CA PHE A 262 14.44 3.76 -19.01
C PHE A 262 14.41 3.51 -20.51
N GLY A 263 13.78 2.42 -20.94
CA GLY A 263 13.54 2.13 -22.34
C GLY A 263 12.75 3.24 -23.04
N SER A 264 12.72 3.19 -24.38
CA SER A 264 11.98 4.16 -25.18
C SER A 264 10.49 4.16 -24.84
N GLY A 265 9.89 5.35 -24.74
CA GLY A 265 8.45 5.52 -24.55
C GLY A 265 7.99 5.68 -23.11
N PHE A 266 8.84 5.49 -22.11
CA PHE A 266 8.40 5.66 -20.70
C PHE A 266 8.52 7.12 -20.23
N PHE A 267 9.72 7.71 -20.24
CA PHE A 267 9.92 9.10 -19.79
C PHE A 267 10.30 10.09 -20.89
N ASN A 268 10.50 9.61 -22.08
CA ASN A 268 11.03 10.42 -23.18
C ASN A 268 9.95 10.97 -24.12
N GLU A 269 8.71 10.48 -24.03
CA GLU A 269 7.69 10.77 -25.04
C GLU A 269 7.31 12.23 -25.05
N THR A 270 7.04 12.84 -23.90
CA THR A 270 6.74 14.27 -23.78
C THR A 270 7.88 15.13 -24.34
N ARG A 271 9.12 14.78 -24.02
CA ARG A 271 10.30 15.48 -24.53
C ARG A 271 10.45 15.34 -26.05
N ASN A 272 10.16 14.15 -26.58
CA ASN A 272 10.21 13.88 -28.02
C ASN A 272 9.14 14.66 -28.79
N ILE A 273 7.92 14.72 -28.24
CA ILE A 273 6.83 15.52 -28.80
C ILE A 273 7.21 17.01 -28.83
N ILE A 274 7.70 17.57 -27.71
CA ILE A 274 8.15 18.97 -27.64
C ILE A 274 9.24 19.26 -28.68
N LYS A 275 10.22 18.35 -28.83
CA LYS A 275 11.27 18.51 -29.86
C LYS A 275 10.74 18.52 -31.30
N GLN A 276 9.67 17.79 -31.57
CA GLN A 276 9.03 17.77 -32.88
C GLN A 276 8.21 19.03 -33.16
N MET A 277 7.82 19.77 -32.11
CA MET A 277 7.07 21.02 -32.21
C MET A 277 7.97 22.25 -32.37
N MET A 278 9.28 22.11 -32.15
CA MET A 278 10.30 23.15 -32.33
C MET A 278 10.95 23.09 -33.70
#